data_914e6f8e2e1b9de84855b8df0e25179b
#
_entry.id   914e6f8e2e1b9de84855b8df0e25179b
#
_cell.length_a   1.000
_cell.length_b   1.000
_cell.length_c   1.000
_cell.angle_alpha   90.00
_cell.angle_beta   90.00
_cell.angle_gamma   90.00
#
_symmetry.space_group_name_H-M   'P 1'
#
loop_
_entity.id
_entity.type
_entity.pdbx_description
1 polymer ?
#
loop_
_entity_poly.entity_id
_entity_poly.type
_entity_poly.pdbx_seq_one_letter_code
_entity_poly.pdbx_strand_id
1 'polypeptide(L)'
;MEMSLENIIANGTLMIDVSSLMVGQKDFFVLDLYGALKKHQKKVYIKKDASEQLKKYCAFSESEQAAREGLFVIEHYQKEGLVVEIESISELPTGNLYIFSEDKTCAEKELKVIKKIGFSGKIKFMKIEKGFPVEIEVKKMSEEGKKAKLLISISIDNSASMKGEKMDRLKQAVFAFNERLESEGLLDRIEFSTTVFSGFNCVVAKPFEETTIIKEKYFAGGIPFLDLSITKSLEKLNDRTNELKKNGTPYYKPWLIVLSNGENFGDVNGSVESIKKLASEGKLTYFPFALSDREFDSSLLLIRKLKKFIKIKNAMYDELFNWIFTIAKKRVETPVDQSFGIDANSYDGWTIK
;
A
#
# COMPACT_ATOMS: atom_id res chain seq x y z
N MET A 1 -24.19 -7.67 -23.83
CA MET A 1 -23.73 -8.04 -25.18
C MET A 1 -22.25 -8.37 -25.02
N GLU A 2 -21.89 -9.64 -25.13
CA GLU A 2 -20.49 -10.04 -25.09
C GLU A 2 -19.75 -9.43 -26.26
N MET A 3 -18.74 -8.61 -25.97
CA MET A 3 -17.88 -8.06 -27.02
C MET A 3 -16.83 -9.09 -27.39
N SER A 4 -16.82 -9.53 -28.63
CA SER A 4 -15.75 -10.41 -29.09
C SER A 4 -14.42 -9.65 -29.12
N LEU A 5 -13.32 -10.35 -28.86
CA LEU A 5 -11.96 -9.79 -28.93
C LEU A 5 -11.66 -9.22 -30.33
N GLU A 6 -12.13 -9.86 -31.37
CA GLU A 6 -12.02 -9.35 -32.74
C GLU A 6 -12.68 -7.97 -32.95
N ASN A 7 -13.88 -7.77 -32.38
CA ASN A 7 -14.59 -6.48 -32.45
C ASN A 7 -13.84 -5.38 -31.69
N ILE A 8 -13.24 -5.72 -30.57
CA ILE A 8 -12.42 -4.79 -29.76
C ILE A 8 -11.22 -4.32 -30.60
N ILE A 9 -10.50 -5.26 -31.19
CA ILE A 9 -9.26 -4.97 -31.96
C ILE A 9 -9.59 -4.23 -33.25
N ALA A 10 -10.64 -4.64 -33.96
CA ALA A 10 -11.04 -3.98 -35.21
C ALA A 10 -11.40 -2.51 -35.00
N ASN A 11 -12.06 -2.18 -33.88
CA ASN A 11 -12.70 -0.87 -33.65
C ASN A 11 -12.01 0.03 -32.64
N GLY A 12 -10.87 -0.37 -32.08
CA GLY A 12 -10.21 0.44 -31.07
C GLY A 12 -8.73 0.18 -30.87
N THR A 13 -8.17 0.92 -29.95
CA THR A 13 -6.81 0.76 -29.44
C THR A 13 -6.85 -0.12 -28.21
N LEU A 14 -5.96 -1.10 -28.15
CA LEU A 14 -5.88 -2.06 -27.06
C LEU A 14 -4.63 -1.80 -26.22
N MET A 15 -4.82 -1.64 -24.93
CA MET A 15 -3.75 -1.60 -23.94
C MET A 15 -3.93 -2.76 -22.95
N ILE A 16 -2.82 -3.42 -22.59
CA ILE A 16 -2.81 -4.52 -21.63
C ILE A 16 -1.85 -4.18 -20.49
N ASP A 17 -2.30 -4.32 -19.26
CA ASP A 17 -1.46 -4.19 -18.09
C ASP A 17 -0.79 -5.53 -17.68
N VAL A 18 0.11 -5.45 -16.70
CA VAL A 18 0.86 -6.59 -16.20
C VAL A 18 -0.05 -7.67 -15.63
N SER A 19 -1.12 -7.30 -14.93
CA SER A 19 -2.05 -8.26 -14.30
C SER A 19 -2.75 -9.14 -15.35
N SER A 20 -3.17 -8.55 -16.47
CA SER A 20 -3.80 -9.28 -17.56
C SER A 20 -2.80 -10.13 -18.35
N LEU A 21 -1.55 -9.70 -18.47
CA LEU A 21 -0.49 -10.53 -19.08
C LEU A 21 -0.21 -11.80 -18.27
N MET A 22 -0.33 -11.73 -16.95
CA MET A 22 -0.12 -12.89 -16.07
C MET A 22 -1.30 -13.88 -16.09
N VAL A 23 -2.51 -13.42 -16.33
CA VAL A 23 -3.73 -14.27 -16.31
C VAL A 23 -4.05 -14.83 -17.71
N GLY A 24 -3.74 -14.07 -18.76
CA GLY A 24 -4.16 -14.39 -20.13
C GLY A 24 -3.71 -15.75 -20.67
N GLN A 25 -2.66 -16.33 -20.10
CA GLN A 25 -2.17 -17.65 -20.51
C GLN A 25 -3.12 -18.80 -20.13
N LYS A 26 -3.75 -18.70 -18.96
CA LYS A 26 -4.61 -19.78 -18.43
C LYS A 26 -5.83 -20.09 -19.29
N ASP A 27 -6.31 -19.09 -20.00
CA ASP A 27 -7.57 -19.15 -20.74
C ASP A 27 -7.38 -19.02 -22.26
N PHE A 28 -6.16 -19.24 -22.77
CA PHE A 28 -5.81 -19.12 -24.20
C PHE A 28 -6.01 -17.70 -24.79
N PHE A 29 -6.39 -16.73 -23.99
CA PHE A 29 -6.66 -15.35 -24.43
C PHE A 29 -5.50 -14.76 -25.24
N VAL A 30 -4.27 -15.04 -24.83
CA VAL A 30 -3.07 -14.51 -25.53
C VAL A 30 -2.94 -15.07 -26.93
N LEU A 31 -3.29 -16.35 -27.15
CA LEU A 31 -3.27 -16.96 -28.48
C LEU A 31 -4.34 -16.35 -29.39
N ASP A 32 -5.54 -16.15 -28.87
CA ASP A 32 -6.63 -15.50 -29.61
C ASP A 32 -6.29 -14.05 -29.93
N LEU A 33 -5.67 -13.34 -28.96
CA LEU A 33 -5.18 -12.00 -29.15
C LEU A 33 -4.14 -11.92 -30.25
N TYR A 34 -3.14 -12.84 -30.25
CA TYR A 34 -2.14 -12.92 -31.30
C TYR A 34 -2.76 -13.06 -32.70
N GLY A 35 -3.67 -14.02 -32.85
CA GLY A 35 -4.38 -14.26 -34.10
C GLY A 35 -5.17 -13.03 -34.59
N ALA A 36 -5.89 -12.39 -33.68
CA ALA A 36 -6.69 -11.21 -34.00
C ALA A 36 -5.84 -9.98 -34.34
N LEU A 37 -4.72 -9.76 -33.64
CA LEU A 37 -3.77 -8.67 -33.96
C LEU A 37 -3.18 -8.84 -35.36
N LYS A 38 -2.75 -10.07 -35.72
CA LYS A 38 -2.24 -10.39 -37.06
C LYS A 38 -3.31 -10.17 -38.13
N LYS A 39 -4.50 -10.68 -37.93
CA LYS A 39 -5.63 -10.55 -38.87
C LYS A 39 -6.00 -9.09 -39.17
N HIS A 40 -6.05 -8.26 -38.14
CA HIS A 40 -6.44 -6.86 -38.25
C HIS A 40 -5.27 -5.89 -38.46
N GLN A 41 -4.03 -6.39 -38.54
CA GLN A 41 -2.80 -5.60 -38.67
C GLN A 41 -2.70 -4.51 -37.57
N LYS A 42 -3.11 -4.85 -36.36
CA LYS A 42 -3.11 -3.97 -35.19
C LYS A 42 -1.99 -4.33 -34.23
N LYS A 43 -1.69 -3.41 -33.31
CA LYS A 43 -0.71 -3.58 -32.25
C LYS A 43 -1.39 -3.43 -30.91
N VAL A 44 -0.84 -4.10 -29.91
CA VAL A 44 -1.18 -3.92 -28.52
C VAL A 44 -0.19 -2.98 -27.86
N TYR A 45 -0.69 -2.14 -26.96
CA TYR A 45 0.11 -1.19 -26.20
C TYR A 45 0.34 -1.71 -24.80
N ILE A 46 1.58 -1.61 -24.32
CA ILE A 46 1.98 -1.93 -22.94
C ILE A 46 2.81 -0.79 -22.39
N LYS A 47 2.86 -0.67 -21.05
CA LYS A 47 3.78 0.27 -20.43
C LYS A 47 5.22 -0.22 -20.53
N LYS A 48 6.15 0.71 -20.72
CA LYS A 48 7.59 0.43 -20.86
C LYS A 48 8.18 -0.31 -19.65
N ASP A 49 7.64 -0.07 -18.46
CA ASP A 49 8.07 -0.73 -17.23
C ASP A 49 7.42 -2.12 -17.01
N ALA A 50 6.51 -2.56 -17.89
CA ALA A 50 5.79 -3.83 -17.73
C ALA A 50 6.75 -5.03 -17.64
N SER A 51 7.79 -5.08 -18.48
CA SER A 51 8.81 -6.14 -18.41
C SER A 51 9.59 -6.13 -17.09
N GLU A 52 9.91 -4.96 -16.56
CA GLU A 52 10.58 -4.85 -15.25
C GLU A 52 9.69 -5.26 -14.10
N GLN A 53 8.40 -4.90 -14.16
CA GLN A 53 7.41 -5.34 -13.18
C GLN A 53 7.27 -6.87 -13.19
N LEU A 54 7.15 -7.50 -14.34
CA LEU A 54 7.08 -8.96 -14.46
C LEU A 54 8.35 -9.64 -13.92
N LYS A 55 9.54 -9.11 -14.20
CA LYS A 55 10.80 -9.62 -13.62
C LYS A 55 10.81 -9.58 -12.11
N LYS A 56 10.22 -8.55 -11.49
CA LYS A 56 10.05 -8.49 -10.02
C LYS A 56 9.12 -9.59 -9.52
N TYR A 57 8.02 -9.86 -10.24
CA TYR A 57 7.10 -10.94 -9.88
C TYR A 57 7.71 -12.34 -10.05
N CYS A 58 8.69 -12.52 -10.92
CA CYS A 58 9.45 -13.78 -11.04
C CYS A 58 10.25 -14.14 -9.77
N ALA A 59 10.49 -13.18 -8.87
CA ALA A 59 11.17 -13.42 -7.61
C ALA A 59 10.25 -14.04 -6.52
N PHE A 60 8.95 -14.13 -6.78
CA PHE A 60 7.97 -14.66 -5.83
C PHE A 60 7.41 -16.00 -6.33
N SER A 61 7.55 -17.05 -5.52
CA SER A 61 7.17 -18.43 -5.89
C SER A 61 5.71 -18.58 -6.35
N GLU A 62 4.79 -17.80 -5.78
CA GLU A 62 3.36 -17.85 -6.11
C GLU A 62 3.03 -17.26 -7.48
N SER A 63 3.84 -16.33 -7.97
CA SER A 63 3.62 -15.62 -9.24
C SER A 63 4.67 -15.90 -10.30
N GLU A 64 5.72 -16.66 -9.97
CA GLU A 64 6.88 -16.88 -10.84
C GLU A 64 6.50 -17.41 -12.22
N GLN A 65 5.71 -18.46 -12.27
CA GLN A 65 5.31 -19.08 -13.53
C GLN A 65 4.50 -18.11 -14.39
N ALA A 66 3.47 -17.48 -13.83
CA ALA A 66 2.62 -16.55 -14.55
C ALA A 66 3.42 -15.32 -15.05
N ALA A 67 4.37 -14.83 -14.26
CA ALA A 67 5.23 -13.72 -14.66
C ALA A 67 6.21 -14.09 -15.78
N ARG A 68 6.80 -15.30 -15.75
CA ARG A 68 7.64 -15.83 -16.85
C ARG A 68 6.86 -15.99 -18.14
N GLU A 69 5.64 -16.49 -18.05
CA GLU A 69 4.73 -16.62 -19.19
C GLU A 69 4.38 -15.24 -19.77
N GLY A 70 4.06 -14.26 -18.92
CA GLY A 70 3.83 -12.87 -19.35
C GLY A 70 5.03 -12.25 -20.06
N LEU A 71 6.25 -12.46 -19.55
CA LEU A 71 7.48 -12.03 -20.21
C LEU A 71 7.66 -12.66 -21.58
N PHE A 72 7.42 -13.98 -21.68
CA PHE A 72 7.49 -14.70 -22.93
C PHE A 72 6.53 -14.11 -23.98
N VAL A 73 5.32 -13.76 -23.59
CA VAL A 73 4.34 -13.11 -24.47
C VAL A 73 4.85 -11.77 -24.98
N ILE A 74 5.36 -10.92 -24.11
CA ILE A 74 5.92 -9.62 -24.53
C ILE A 74 7.03 -9.82 -25.52
N GLU A 75 8.00 -10.68 -25.22
CA GLU A 75 9.15 -10.95 -26.09
C GLU A 75 8.73 -11.52 -27.46
N HIS A 76 7.76 -12.44 -27.46
CA HIS A 76 7.23 -13.01 -28.69
C HIS A 76 6.52 -11.95 -29.54
N TYR A 77 5.66 -11.15 -28.93
CA TYR A 77 4.93 -10.10 -29.64
C TYR A 77 5.86 -8.98 -30.12
N GLN A 78 6.93 -8.66 -29.39
CA GLN A 78 7.94 -7.71 -29.83
C GLN A 78 8.68 -8.21 -31.08
N LYS A 79 9.09 -9.48 -31.12
CA LYS A 79 9.73 -10.11 -32.30
C LYS A 79 8.84 -10.05 -33.54
N GLU A 80 7.53 -10.17 -33.34
CA GLU A 80 6.54 -10.11 -34.41
C GLU A 80 6.06 -8.68 -34.74
N GLY A 81 6.58 -7.67 -34.04
CA GLY A 81 6.22 -6.27 -34.25
C GLY A 81 4.78 -5.91 -33.84
N LEU A 82 4.18 -6.72 -32.96
CA LEU A 82 2.79 -6.58 -32.48
C LEU A 82 2.65 -5.76 -31.20
N VAL A 83 3.74 -5.41 -30.54
CA VAL A 83 3.76 -4.60 -29.30
C VAL A 83 4.30 -3.20 -29.59
N VAL A 84 3.69 -2.22 -28.93
CA VAL A 84 4.22 -0.86 -28.78
C VAL A 84 4.37 -0.56 -27.31
N GLU A 85 5.57 -0.25 -26.87
CA GLU A 85 5.84 0.22 -25.53
C GLU A 85 5.60 1.73 -25.43
N ILE A 86 4.88 2.15 -24.40
CA ILE A 86 4.57 3.56 -24.14
C ILE A 86 5.03 3.95 -22.73
N GLU A 87 5.48 5.17 -22.56
CA GLU A 87 5.77 5.74 -21.24
C GLU A 87 4.51 6.30 -20.59
N SER A 88 3.62 6.86 -21.41
CA SER A 88 2.36 7.47 -20.95
C SER A 88 1.19 7.14 -21.88
N ILE A 89 0.01 7.07 -21.30
CA ILE A 89 -1.25 6.91 -22.05
C ILE A 89 -1.49 8.05 -23.05
N SER A 90 -0.86 9.21 -22.85
CA SER A 90 -0.90 10.33 -23.82
C SER A 90 -0.32 9.99 -25.20
N GLU A 91 0.46 8.93 -25.29
CA GLU A 91 1.04 8.44 -26.56
C GLU A 91 0.09 7.51 -27.35
N LEU A 92 -1.05 7.14 -26.75
CA LEU A 92 -2.04 6.28 -27.39
C LEU A 92 -2.78 7.03 -28.50
N PRO A 93 -3.14 6.34 -29.59
CA PRO A 93 -4.01 6.90 -30.62
C PRO A 93 -5.35 7.35 -30.04
N THR A 94 -5.88 8.44 -30.57
CA THR A 94 -7.23 8.93 -30.23
C THR A 94 -8.31 7.96 -30.73
N GLY A 95 -9.42 7.84 -30.01
CA GLY A 95 -10.55 6.99 -30.38
C GLY A 95 -11.01 6.09 -29.24
N ASN A 96 -11.56 4.92 -29.59
CA ASN A 96 -11.98 3.96 -28.56
C ASN A 96 -10.75 3.28 -27.94
N LEU A 97 -10.65 3.33 -26.63
CA LEU A 97 -9.55 2.72 -25.86
C LEU A 97 -10.10 1.59 -25.00
N TYR A 98 -9.53 0.41 -25.15
CA TYR A 98 -9.83 -0.77 -24.34
C TYR A 98 -8.60 -1.12 -23.50
N ILE A 99 -8.77 -1.07 -22.19
CA ILE A 99 -7.68 -1.35 -21.23
C ILE A 99 -7.99 -2.65 -20.51
N PHE A 100 -7.16 -3.66 -20.71
CA PHE A 100 -7.25 -4.92 -20.01
C PHE A 100 -6.47 -4.82 -18.70
N SER A 101 -7.19 -5.05 -17.60
CA SER A 101 -6.66 -5.06 -16.24
C SER A 101 -7.47 -6.00 -15.36
N GLU A 102 -6.81 -6.97 -14.75
CA GLU A 102 -7.43 -7.87 -13.77
C GLU A 102 -7.51 -7.20 -12.38
N ASP A 103 -6.67 -6.18 -12.16
CA ASP A 103 -6.64 -5.43 -10.92
C ASP A 103 -7.47 -4.13 -11.06
N LYS A 104 -8.61 -4.12 -10.38
CA LYS A 104 -9.50 -2.95 -10.34
C LYS A 104 -8.79 -1.69 -9.84
N THR A 105 -7.86 -1.82 -8.90
CA THR A 105 -7.08 -0.70 -8.36
C THR A 105 -6.16 -0.11 -9.43
N CYS A 106 -5.54 -0.97 -10.26
CA CYS A 106 -4.76 -0.53 -11.41
C CYS A 106 -5.65 0.16 -12.44
N ALA A 107 -6.81 -0.40 -12.77
CA ALA A 107 -7.77 0.21 -13.68
C ALA A 107 -8.23 1.61 -13.19
N GLU A 108 -8.48 1.77 -11.91
CA GLU A 108 -8.84 3.07 -11.30
C GLU A 108 -7.68 4.09 -11.38
N LYS A 109 -6.43 3.65 -11.19
CA LYS A 109 -5.25 4.51 -11.38
C LYS A 109 -5.12 4.98 -12.82
N GLU A 110 -5.26 4.07 -13.78
CA GLU A 110 -5.22 4.42 -15.20
C GLU A 110 -6.34 5.39 -15.58
N LEU A 111 -7.56 5.17 -15.09
CA LEU A 111 -8.66 6.09 -15.33
C LEU A 111 -8.38 7.51 -14.82
N LYS A 112 -7.70 7.66 -13.68
CA LYS A 112 -7.28 8.97 -13.15
C LYS A 112 -6.28 9.67 -14.06
N VAL A 113 -5.28 8.92 -14.56
CA VAL A 113 -4.28 9.46 -15.49
C VAL A 113 -4.95 9.91 -16.79
N ILE A 114 -5.81 9.08 -17.36
CA ILE A 114 -6.54 9.34 -18.60
C ILE A 114 -7.40 10.61 -18.51
N LYS A 115 -8.12 10.78 -17.40
CA LYS A 115 -8.91 12.00 -17.16
C LYS A 115 -8.04 13.25 -17.04
N LYS A 116 -6.88 13.12 -16.39
CA LYS A 116 -5.95 14.25 -16.19
C LYS A 116 -5.35 14.76 -17.49
N ILE A 117 -5.11 13.87 -18.45
CA ILE A 117 -4.55 14.23 -19.76
C ILE A 117 -5.62 14.67 -20.78
N GLY A 118 -6.92 14.60 -20.42
CA GLY A 118 -8.00 15.00 -21.30
C GLY A 118 -8.19 14.11 -22.52
N PHE A 119 -8.00 12.81 -22.38
CA PHE A 119 -8.16 11.87 -23.50
C PHE A 119 -9.56 11.95 -24.13
N SER A 120 -9.62 12.20 -25.43
CA SER A 120 -10.85 12.42 -26.18
C SER A 120 -11.37 11.16 -26.85
N GLY A 121 -11.85 10.16 -26.09
CA GLY A 121 -12.36 8.92 -26.65
C GLY A 121 -13.23 8.15 -25.68
N LYS A 122 -13.89 7.10 -26.17
CA LYS A 122 -14.59 6.16 -25.28
C LYS A 122 -13.56 5.22 -24.66
N ILE A 123 -13.60 5.10 -23.35
CA ILE A 123 -12.68 4.23 -22.60
C ILE A 123 -13.50 3.13 -21.97
N LYS A 124 -13.05 1.90 -22.15
CA LYS A 124 -13.63 0.72 -21.54
C LYS A 124 -12.55 -0.09 -20.85
N PHE A 125 -12.79 -0.46 -19.62
CA PHE A 125 -11.94 -1.38 -18.89
C PHE A 125 -12.47 -2.79 -19.05
N MET A 126 -11.58 -3.71 -19.29
CA MET A 126 -11.86 -5.10 -19.61
C MET A 126 -11.07 -6.01 -18.67
N LYS A 127 -11.62 -7.15 -18.32
CA LYS A 127 -10.91 -8.28 -17.71
C LYS A 127 -11.08 -9.52 -18.54
N ILE A 128 -10.29 -10.54 -18.26
CA ILE A 128 -10.34 -11.82 -18.94
C ILE A 128 -11.08 -12.83 -18.05
N GLU A 129 -12.26 -13.25 -18.46
CA GLU A 129 -12.98 -14.34 -17.78
C GLU A 129 -13.15 -15.52 -18.75
N LYS A 130 -12.60 -16.68 -18.39
CA LYS A 130 -12.66 -17.90 -19.19
C LYS A 130 -12.24 -17.71 -20.67
N GLY A 131 -11.19 -16.88 -20.87
CA GLY A 131 -10.67 -16.57 -22.21
C GLY A 131 -11.41 -15.45 -22.96
N PHE A 132 -12.48 -14.90 -22.40
CA PHE A 132 -13.30 -13.87 -23.06
C PHE A 132 -13.12 -12.49 -22.41
N PRO A 133 -13.12 -11.41 -23.22
CA PRO A 133 -13.12 -10.06 -22.70
C PRO A 133 -14.48 -9.70 -22.09
N VAL A 134 -14.48 -9.34 -20.83
CA VAL A 134 -15.66 -8.88 -20.08
C VAL A 134 -15.47 -7.43 -19.67
N GLU A 135 -16.40 -6.55 -19.98
CA GLU A 135 -16.35 -5.16 -19.57
C GLU A 135 -16.56 -5.05 -18.07
N ILE A 136 -15.64 -4.38 -17.39
CA ILE A 136 -15.77 -4.06 -15.97
C ILE A 136 -16.19 -2.60 -15.79
N GLU A 137 -17.20 -2.38 -14.97
CA GLU A 137 -17.50 -1.02 -14.52
C GLU A 137 -16.41 -0.56 -13.57
N VAL A 138 -15.47 0.21 -14.10
CA VAL A 138 -14.63 1.07 -13.27
C VAL A 138 -15.54 2.26 -12.94
N LYS A 139 -16.15 2.22 -11.77
CA LYS A 139 -17.04 3.30 -11.34
C LYS A 139 -16.30 4.62 -11.52
N LYS A 140 -16.88 5.52 -12.31
CA LYS A 140 -16.55 6.94 -12.16
C LYS A 140 -16.57 7.18 -10.66
N MET A 141 -15.40 7.44 -10.05
CA MET A 141 -15.46 8.12 -8.76
C MET A 141 -16.33 9.34 -9.05
N SER A 142 -17.57 9.29 -8.57
CA SER A 142 -18.43 10.45 -8.50
C SER A 142 -17.56 11.59 -8.01
N GLU A 143 -17.85 12.80 -8.40
CA GLU A 143 -17.31 14.02 -7.81
C GLU A 143 -17.73 14.19 -6.33
N GLU A 144 -18.12 13.10 -5.67
CA GLU A 144 -18.10 12.96 -4.22
C GLU A 144 -16.67 13.23 -3.79
N GLY A 145 -16.49 14.37 -3.17
CA GLY A 145 -15.19 14.94 -2.82
C GLY A 145 -14.24 13.87 -2.29
N LYS A 146 -12.99 13.87 -2.78
CA LYS A 146 -11.97 12.88 -2.46
C LYS A 146 -12.08 12.51 -0.98
N LYS A 147 -12.36 11.25 -0.68
CA LYS A 147 -12.50 10.79 0.71
C LYS A 147 -11.23 11.11 1.46
N ALA A 148 -11.38 11.68 2.64
CA ALA A 148 -10.26 12.01 3.48
C ALA A 148 -9.51 10.74 3.91
N LYS A 149 -8.18 10.80 3.88
CA LYS A 149 -7.29 9.69 4.23
C LYS A 149 -6.68 9.85 5.60
N LEU A 150 -6.71 8.78 6.39
CA LEU A 150 -5.94 8.67 7.64
C LEU A 150 -4.61 7.97 7.34
N LEU A 151 -3.51 8.64 7.62
CA LEU A 151 -2.17 8.07 7.50
C LEU A 151 -1.70 7.58 8.87
N ILE A 152 -1.28 6.31 8.95
CA ILE A 152 -0.77 5.68 10.18
C ILE A 152 0.63 5.16 9.90
N SER A 153 1.66 5.72 10.56
CA SER A 153 3.00 5.17 10.53
C SER A 153 3.28 4.38 11.79
N ILE A 154 3.70 3.13 11.64
CA ILE A 154 3.98 2.21 12.75
C ILE A 154 5.48 1.91 12.77
N SER A 155 6.16 2.40 13.79
CA SER A 155 7.57 2.13 14.06
C SER A 155 7.67 0.91 14.97
N ILE A 156 8.31 -0.15 14.51
CA ILE A 156 8.34 -1.46 15.18
C ILE A 156 9.76 -1.81 15.58
N ASP A 157 9.97 -2.02 16.87
CA ASP A 157 11.21 -2.58 17.41
C ASP A 157 11.38 -4.02 16.95
N ASN A 158 12.46 -4.29 16.23
CA ASN A 158 12.89 -5.63 15.86
C ASN A 158 14.28 -5.99 16.41
N SER A 159 14.67 -5.40 17.52
CA SER A 159 15.92 -5.71 18.23
C SER A 159 15.98 -7.19 18.68
N ALA A 160 17.14 -7.61 19.13
CA ALA A 160 17.38 -9.00 19.51
C ALA A 160 16.44 -9.52 20.61
N SER A 161 15.95 -8.63 21.49
CA SER A 161 14.98 -8.96 22.55
C SER A 161 13.57 -9.29 22.03
N MET A 162 13.31 -9.01 20.75
CA MET A 162 12.04 -9.34 20.06
C MET A 162 12.11 -10.71 19.34
N LYS A 163 13.23 -11.46 19.41
CA LYS A 163 13.37 -12.76 18.74
C LYS A 163 12.32 -13.78 19.18
N GLY A 164 11.95 -14.65 18.22
CA GLY A 164 11.06 -15.79 18.44
C GLY A 164 9.60 -15.37 18.49
N GLU A 165 8.86 -16.00 19.37
CA GLU A 165 7.40 -15.89 19.46
C GLU A 165 6.87 -14.44 19.51
N LYS A 166 7.60 -13.53 20.16
CA LYS A 166 7.20 -12.11 20.24
C LYS A 166 7.10 -11.48 18.85
N MET A 167 8.14 -11.65 18.03
CA MET A 167 8.15 -11.10 16.66
C MET A 167 7.13 -11.81 15.77
N ASP A 168 6.96 -13.12 15.90
CA ASP A 168 6.02 -13.87 15.10
C ASP A 168 4.56 -13.48 15.41
N ARG A 169 4.21 -13.30 16.67
CA ARG A 169 2.89 -12.79 17.08
C ARG A 169 2.67 -11.36 16.60
N LEU A 170 3.69 -10.50 16.72
CA LEU A 170 3.59 -9.12 16.22
C LEU A 170 3.38 -9.07 14.71
N LYS A 171 4.11 -9.90 13.96
CA LYS A 171 3.86 -10.08 12.50
C LYS A 171 2.42 -10.45 12.22
N GLN A 172 1.93 -11.52 12.85
CA GLN A 172 0.55 -12.01 12.66
C GLN A 172 -0.46 -10.89 12.92
N ALA A 173 -0.29 -10.12 13.99
CA ALA A 173 -1.18 -9.01 14.32
C ALA A 173 -1.15 -7.88 13.26
N VAL A 174 0.03 -7.54 12.71
CA VAL A 174 0.14 -6.55 11.62
C VAL A 174 -0.55 -7.06 10.35
N PHE A 175 -0.40 -8.36 10.03
CA PHE A 175 -1.07 -8.95 8.87
C PHE A 175 -2.58 -8.98 9.02
N ALA A 176 -3.06 -9.44 10.18
CA ALA A 176 -4.50 -9.46 10.49
C ALA A 176 -5.12 -8.05 10.43
N PHE A 177 -4.36 -7.03 10.85
CA PHE A 177 -4.80 -5.64 10.72
C PHE A 177 -4.98 -5.23 9.26
N ASN A 178 -4.03 -5.60 8.36
CA ASN A 178 -4.15 -5.30 6.94
C ASN A 178 -5.33 -6.02 6.28
N GLU A 179 -5.47 -7.32 6.54
CA GLU A 179 -6.58 -8.14 6.03
C GLU A 179 -7.94 -7.60 6.49
N ARG A 180 -8.01 -7.11 7.72
CA ARG A 180 -9.23 -6.52 8.25
C ARG A 180 -9.55 -5.17 7.60
N LEU A 181 -8.56 -4.33 7.34
CA LEU A 181 -8.76 -3.08 6.58
C LEU A 181 -9.28 -3.38 5.16
N GLU A 182 -8.77 -4.43 4.53
CA GLU A 182 -9.21 -4.85 3.20
C GLU A 182 -10.63 -5.41 3.22
N SER A 183 -10.92 -6.35 4.11
CA SER A 183 -12.24 -7.00 4.22
C SER A 183 -13.37 -6.03 4.57
N GLU A 184 -13.07 -4.96 5.32
CA GLU A 184 -14.03 -3.91 5.64
C GLU A 184 -14.04 -2.75 4.62
N GLY A 185 -13.25 -2.84 3.52
CA GLY A 185 -13.22 -1.83 2.44
C GLY A 185 -12.65 -0.49 2.88
N LEU A 186 -11.74 -0.47 3.87
CA LEU A 186 -11.19 0.74 4.45
C LEU A 186 -9.82 1.15 3.87
N LEU A 187 -9.21 0.35 2.99
CA LEU A 187 -7.91 0.66 2.37
C LEU A 187 -7.93 1.93 1.51
N ASP A 188 -9.10 2.36 1.06
CA ASP A 188 -9.26 3.63 0.33
C ASP A 188 -9.26 4.86 1.26
N ARG A 189 -9.42 4.66 2.58
CA ARG A 189 -9.51 5.71 3.60
C ARG A 189 -8.41 5.66 4.66
N ILE A 190 -7.85 4.48 4.92
CA ILE A 190 -6.78 4.27 5.90
C ILE A 190 -5.57 3.71 5.18
N GLU A 191 -4.49 4.47 5.14
CA GLU A 191 -3.20 4.02 4.64
C GLU A 191 -2.24 3.87 5.81
N PHE A 192 -1.55 2.74 5.90
CA PHE A 192 -0.53 2.59 6.91
C PHE A 192 0.83 2.18 6.33
N SER A 193 1.88 2.61 7.00
CA SER A 193 3.27 2.25 6.71
C SER A 193 3.88 1.63 7.94
N THR A 194 4.73 0.62 7.77
CA THR A 194 5.50 0.05 8.86
C THR A 194 6.99 0.25 8.63
N THR A 195 7.68 0.68 9.68
CA THR A 195 9.13 0.85 9.71
C THR A 195 9.67 -0.07 10.80
N VAL A 196 10.56 -0.97 10.43
CA VAL A 196 11.24 -1.87 11.38
C VAL A 196 12.69 -1.41 11.58
N PHE A 197 13.18 -1.48 12.82
CA PHE A 197 14.49 -0.97 13.13
C PHE A 197 15.30 -1.94 14.00
N SER A 198 16.53 -2.21 13.55
CA SER A 198 17.50 -3.02 14.24
C SER A 198 18.91 -2.62 13.84
N GLY A 199 19.76 -2.33 14.82
CA GLY A 199 21.08 -1.78 14.55
C GLY A 199 21.02 -0.48 13.77
N PHE A 200 21.97 -0.24 12.90
CA PHE A 200 21.99 0.94 12.02
C PHE A 200 21.03 0.82 10.82
N ASN A 201 20.29 -0.28 10.71
CA ASN A 201 19.35 -0.50 9.62
C ASN A 201 17.93 -0.14 10.04
N CYS A 202 17.35 0.80 9.33
CA CYS A 202 15.95 1.15 9.42
C CYS A 202 15.29 0.86 8.07
N VAL A 203 14.40 -0.11 8.03
CA VAL A 203 13.78 -0.59 6.79
C VAL A 203 12.29 -0.27 6.80
N VAL A 204 11.80 0.33 5.72
CA VAL A 204 10.36 0.44 5.48
C VAL A 204 9.86 -0.93 5.02
N ALA A 205 9.18 -1.64 5.91
CA ALA A 205 8.66 -2.97 5.64
C ALA A 205 7.38 -2.93 4.81
N LYS A 206 6.57 -1.89 5.00
CA LYS A 206 5.38 -1.59 4.19
C LYS A 206 5.32 -0.09 3.93
N PRO A 207 5.49 0.38 2.68
CA PRO A 207 5.20 1.78 2.31
C PRO A 207 3.69 2.09 2.36
N PHE A 208 3.34 3.38 2.37
CA PHE A 208 1.93 3.80 2.37
C PHE A 208 1.17 3.38 1.11
N GLU A 209 1.84 3.44 -0.03
CA GLU A 209 1.26 3.22 -1.34
C GLU A 209 1.01 1.74 -1.66
N GLU A 210 1.64 0.84 -0.93
CA GLU A 210 1.53 -0.61 -1.14
C GLU A 210 0.46 -1.20 -0.23
N THR A 211 -0.32 -2.13 -0.76
CA THR A 211 -1.28 -2.93 0.02
C THR A 211 -0.65 -4.20 0.57
N THR A 212 0.41 -4.68 -0.09
CA THR A 212 1.10 -5.92 0.27
C THR A 212 2.16 -5.67 1.34
N ILE A 213 2.22 -6.56 2.33
CA ILE A 213 3.23 -6.56 3.38
C ILE A 213 4.33 -7.56 3.04
N ILE A 214 5.59 -7.12 3.07
CA ILE A 214 6.74 -7.99 2.82
C ILE A 214 7.15 -8.67 4.14
N LYS A 215 6.78 -9.95 4.28
CA LYS A 215 6.98 -10.75 5.52
C LYS A 215 8.43 -10.84 5.96
N GLU A 216 9.34 -10.97 5.01
CA GLU A 216 10.77 -11.15 5.22
C GLU A 216 11.46 -9.94 5.84
N LYS A 217 10.85 -8.76 5.73
CA LYS A 217 11.36 -7.54 6.35
C LYS A 217 11.13 -7.48 7.87
N TYR A 218 10.25 -8.31 8.41
CA TYR A 218 9.99 -8.39 9.85
C TYR A 218 10.86 -9.49 10.48
N PHE A 219 12.12 -9.19 10.70
CA PHE A 219 13.08 -10.07 11.37
C PHE A 219 13.57 -9.40 12.65
N ALA A 220 13.88 -10.20 13.68
CA ALA A 220 14.43 -9.68 14.93
C ALA A 220 15.94 -9.90 15.01
N GLY A 221 16.68 -8.86 15.37
CA GLY A 221 18.13 -8.92 15.56
C GLY A 221 18.76 -7.54 15.73
N GLY A 222 19.97 -7.48 16.29
CA GLY A 222 20.74 -6.25 16.44
C GLY A 222 20.33 -5.37 17.62
N ILE A 223 20.82 -4.14 17.62
CA ILE A 223 20.69 -3.14 18.69
C ILE A 223 19.60 -2.14 18.31
N PRO A 224 18.74 -1.70 19.23
CA PRO A 224 17.64 -0.78 18.93
C PRO A 224 18.14 0.68 18.77
N PHE A 225 17.93 1.26 17.58
CA PHE A 225 18.11 2.69 17.30
C PHE A 225 16.75 3.34 17.03
N LEU A 226 16.03 3.63 18.08
CA LEU A 226 14.67 4.17 18.01
C LEU A 226 14.60 5.53 17.32
N ASP A 227 15.62 6.36 17.48
CA ASP A 227 15.71 7.68 16.83
C ASP A 227 15.66 7.57 15.31
N LEU A 228 16.42 6.66 14.72
CA LEU A 228 16.42 6.45 13.26
C LEU A 228 15.05 6.00 12.75
N SER A 229 14.37 5.13 13.48
CA SER A 229 13.06 4.65 13.10
C SER A 229 12.00 5.73 13.18
N ILE A 230 12.00 6.53 14.25
CA ILE A 230 11.06 7.65 14.40
C ILE A 230 11.33 8.68 13.29
N THR A 231 12.58 9.05 13.07
CA THR A 231 12.94 10.00 12.00
C THR A 231 12.45 9.50 10.65
N LYS A 232 12.70 8.23 10.31
CA LYS A 232 12.25 7.62 9.06
C LYS A 232 10.73 7.58 8.93
N SER A 233 10.05 7.26 10.02
CA SER A 233 8.59 7.25 10.07
C SER A 233 7.99 8.65 9.86
N LEU A 234 8.59 9.68 10.45
CA LEU A 234 8.17 11.08 10.27
C LEU A 234 8.45 11.57 8.84
N GLU A 235 9.60 11.21 8.25
CA GLU A 235 9.90 11.49 6.84
C GLU A 235 8.82 10.91 5.93
N LYS A 236 8.49 9.62 6.08
CA LYS A 236 7.48 8.95 5.26
C LYS A 236 6.08 9.56 5.43
N LEU A 237 5.69 9.92 6.66
CA LEU A 237 4.44 10.63 6.91
C LEU A 237 4.42 11.99 6.21
N ASN A 238 5.52 12.73 6.28
CA ASN A 238 5.64 14.04 5.64
C ASN A 238 5.57 13.92 4.11
N ASP A 239 6.33 13.00 3.52
CA ASP A 239 6.33 12.74 2.07
C ASP A 239 4.92 12.43 1.59
N ARG A 240 4.25 11.48 2.25
CA ARG A 240 2.88 11.07 1.88
C ARG A 240 1.85 12.20 2.09
N THR A 241 1.98 12.94 3.17
CA THR A 241 1.13 14.12 3.43
C THR A 241 1.28 15.18 2.34
N ASN A 242 2.51 15.46 1.92
CA ASN A 242 2.78 16.42 0.85
C ASN A 242 2.23 15.96 -0.50
N GLU A 243 2.30 14.65 -0.80
CA GLU A 243 1.68 14.08 -1.98
C GLU A 243 0.16 14.23 -1.97
N LEU A 244 -0.50 13.92 -0.84
CA LEU A 244 -1.95 14.12 -0.70
C LEU A 244 -2.34 15.58 -0.89
N LYS A 245 -1.57 16.53 -0.31
CA LYS A 245 -1.77 17.98 -0.52
C LYS A 245 -1.66 18.35 -2.00
N LYS A 246 -0.57 17.91 -2.67
CA LYS A 246 -0.35 18.18 -4.09
C LYS A 246 -1.49 17.66 -4.96
N ASN A 247 -2.06 16.53 -4.58
CA ASN A 247 -3.17 15.92 -5.29
C ASN A 247 -4.55 16.45 -4.85
N GLY A 248 -4.61 17.42 -3.94
CA GLY A 248 -5.85 17.97 -3.40
C GLY A 248 -6.72 16.91 -2.68
N THR A 249 -6.10 15.89 -2.07
CA THR A 249 -6.80 14.86 -1.30
C THR A 249 -6.84 15.29 0.16
N PRO A 250 -8.04 15.45 0.76
CA PRO A 250 -8.15 15.75 2.18
C PRO A 250 -7.56 14.61 3.03
N TYR A 251 -7.05 14.94 4.19
CA TYR A 251 -6.50 13.93 5.10
C TYR A 251 -6.73 14.33 6.54
N TYR A 252 -6.81 13.32 7.39
CA TYR A 252 -6.87 13.47 8.84
C TYR A 252 -5.49 13.76 9.40
N LYS A 253 -5.43 14.31 10.61
CA LYS A 253 -4.18 14.43 11.36
C LYS A 253 -3.49 13.06 11.38
N PRO A 254 -2.24 12.95 10.84
CA PRO A 254 -1.54 11.67 10.78
C PRO A 254 -1.24 11.09 12.16
N TRP A 255 -1.11 9.77 12.21
CA TRP A 255 -0.76 9.04 13.43
C TRP A 255 0.63 8.44 13.32
N LEU A 256 1.41 8.59 14.38
CA LEU A 256 2.66 7.87 14.60
C LEU A 256 2.48 6.92 15.78
N ILE A 257 2.64 5.63 15.54
CA ILE A 257 2.59 4.58 16.53
C ILE A 257 4.02 4.06 16.72
N VAL A 258 4.50 4.06 17.95
CA VAL A 258 5.84 3.55 18.28
C VAL A 258 5.67 2.34 19.17
N LEU A 259 6.14 1.19 18.70
CA LEU A 259 6.14 -0.09 19.40
C LEU A 259 7.59 -0.42 19.79
N SER A 260 7.93 -0.29 21.07
CA SER A 260 9.30 -0.54 21.54
C SER A 260 9.30 -1.33 22.86
N ASN A 261 10.26 -2.22 23.02
CA ASN A 261 10.53 -2.89 24.31
C ASN A 261 11.17 -1.96 25.35
N GLY A 262 11.46 -0.71 24.97
CA GLY A 262 12.03 0.33 25.84
C GLY A 262 13.54 0.41 25.81
N GLU A 263 14.24 -0.51 25.13
CA GLU A 263 15.68 -0.40 24.92
C GLU A 263 15.97 0.61 23.81
N ASN A 264 16.97 1.47 24.02
CA ASN A 264 17.43 2.39 22.99
C ASN A 264 18.95 2.61 23.11
N PHE A 265 19.61 2.60 21.96
CA PHE A 265 21.02 2.96 21.84
C PHE A 265 21.09 4.31 21.10
N GLY A 266 21.78 5.27 21.68
CA GLY A 266 21.95 6.61 21.11
C GLY A 266 21.02 7.68 21.71
N ASP A 267 21.17 8.90 21.20
CA ASP A 267 20.37 10.05 21.62
C ASP A 267 19.04 10.12 20.85
N VAL A 268 17.95 10.24 21.57
CA VAL A 268 16.59 10.34 21.04
C VAL A 268 15.97 11.74 21.20
N ASN A 269 16.75 12.70 21.70
CA ASN A 269 16.22 14.03 22.00
C ASN A 269 15.68 14.70 20.74
N GLY A 270 16.37 14.59 19.62
CA GLY A 270 15.93 15.18 18.34
C GLY A 270 14.59 14.66 17.85
N SER A 271 14.38 13.33 17.88
CA SER A 271 13.11 12.71 17.50
C SER A 271 11.97 13.09 18.46
N VAL A 272 12.27 13.12 19.78
CA VAL A 272 11.28 13.52 20.81
C VAL A 272 10.84 14.97 20.60
N GLU A 273 11.76 15.87 20.36
CA GLU A 273 11.45 17.29 20.10
C GLU A 273 10.64 17.44 18.82
N SER A 274 10.99 16.70 17.77
CA SER A 274 10.23 16.69 16.51
C SER A 274 8.79 16.22 16.72
N ILE A 275 8.59 15.13 17.47
CA ILE A 275 7.23 14.64 17.81
C ILE A 275 6.47 15.69 18.60
N LYS A 276 7.08 16.26 19.66
CA LYS A 276 6.45 17.28 20.52
C LYS A 276 6.04 18.51 19.72
N LYS A 277 6.93 19.00 18.85
CA LYS A 277 6.66 20.12 17.97
C LYS A 277 5.48 19.85 17.05
N LEU A 278 5.50 18.75 16.32
CA LEU A 278 4.41 18.39 15.41
C LEU A 278 3.08 18.18 16.15
N ALA A 279 3.13 17.59 17.34
CA ALA A 279 1.94 17.37 18.16
C ALA A 279 1.37 18.69 18.70
N SER A 280 2.21 19.62 19.20
CA SER A 280 1.78 20.94 19.68
C SER A 280 1.22 21.83 18.56
N GLU A 281 1.75 21.68 17.33
CA GLU A 281 1.24 22.35 16.14
C GLU A 281 -0.04 21.70 15.58
N GLY A 282 -0.56 20.65 16.23
CA GLY A 282 -1.76 19.93 15.77
C GLY A 282 -1.55 19.08 14.52
N LYS A 283 -0.30 18.89 14.09
CA LYS A 283 0.06 18.19 12.83
C LYS A 283 0.26 16.69 12.99
N LEU A 284 0.35 16.17 14.22
CA LEU A 284 0.61 14.76 14.50
C LEU A 284 -0.15 14.31 15.75
N THR A 285 -0.71 13.10 15.70
CA THR A 285 -1.10 12.33 16.89
C THR A 285 -0.10 11.21 17.07
N TYR A 286 0.40 10.97 18.28
CA TYR A 286 1.36 9.91 18.53
C TYR A 286 0.92 8.99 19.67
N PHE A 287 1.27 7.71 19.52
CA PHE A 287 0.92 6.64 20.45
C PHE A 287 2.18 5.84 20.79
N PRO A 288 2.82 6.09 21.93
CA PRO A 288 3.95 5.30 22.40
C PRO A 288 3.46 4.07 23.16
N PHE A 289 3.79 2.87 22.66
CA PHE A 289 3.49 1.61 23.29
C PHE A 289 4.76 0.92 23.77
N ALA A 290 4.79 0.53 25.05
CA ALA A 290 5.86 -0.25 25.61
C ALA A 290 5.51 -1.75 25.52
N LEU A 291 6.38 -2.51 24.86
CA LEU A 291 6.23 -3.96 24.64
C LEU A 291 6.87 -4.83 25.73
N SER A 292 7.39 -4.21 26.80
CA SER A 292 8.14 -4.90 27.86
C SER A 292 7.33 -5.09 29.12
N ASP A 293 7.42 -6.29 29.72
CA ASP A 293 6.87 -6.60 31.04
C ASP A 293 7.78 -6.13 32.19
N ARG A 294 9.01 -5.70 31.90
CA ARG A 294 9.95 -5.23 32.89
C ARG A 294 9.50 -3.92 33.52
N GLU A 295 9.45 -3.89 34.84
CA GLU A 295 9.30 -2.65 35.59
C GLU A 295 10.60 -1.86 35.49
N PHE A 296 10.61 -0.83 34.67
CA PHE A 296 11.66 0.19 34.60
C PHE A 296 13.04 -0.19 34.10
N ASP A 297 13.23 0.01 32.84
CA ASP A 297 14.54 0.36 32.30
C ASP A 297 14.61 1.89 32.06
N SER A 298 15.78 2.49 32.30
CA SER A 298 16.06 3.91 32.05
C SER A 298 15.80 4.34 30.60
N SER A 299 15.73 3.37 29.69
CA SER A 299 15.46 3.51 28.26
C SER A 299 14.01 3.82 27.92
N LEU A 300 13.07 3.58 28.82
CA LEU A 300 11.70 4.15 28.71
C LEU A 300 11.66 5.68 28.83
N LEU A 301 12.83 6.33 29.02
CA LEU A 301 12.97 7.79 29.07
C LEU A 301 12.40 8.49 27.84
N LEU A 302 12.52 7.89 26.64
CA LEU A 302 11.90 8.43 25.42
C LEU A 302 10.39 8.52 25.59
N ILE A 303 9.80 7.40 25.97
CA ILE A 303 8.35 7.26 26.15
C ILE A 303 7.88 8.17 27.30
N ARG A 304 8.66 8.27 28.38
CA ARG A 304 8.41 9.20 29.50
C ARG A 304 8.54 10.67 29.09
N LYS A 305 9.52 11.02 28.26
CA LYS A 305 9.65 12.40 27.72
C LYS A 305 8.44 12.79 26.87
N LEU A 306 7.72 11.84 26.30
CA LEU A 306 6.46 12.04 25.60
C LEU A 306 5.23 12.12 26.54
N LYS A 307 5.43 12.06 27.85
CA LYS A 307 4.47 12.29 28.96
C LYS A 307 3.40 11.23 29.22
N LYS A 308 3.07 10.34 28.28
CA LYS A 308 2.14 9.23 28.51
C LYS A 308 2.50 8.08 27.61
N PHE A 309 2.59 6.89 28.13
CA PHE A 309 2.77 5.68 27.34
C PHE A 309 1.80 4.60 27.78
N ILE A 310 1.50 3.72 26.86
CA ILE A 310 0.61 2.58 27.10
C ILE A 310 1.49 1.34 27.17
N LYS A 311 1.43 0.64 28.31
CA LYS A 311 2.16 -0.62 28.51
C LYS A 311 1.27 -1.77 28.05
N ILE A 312 1.78 -2.57 27.10
CA ILE A 312 1.13 -3.78 26.63
C ILE A 312 1.59 -4.95 27.49
N LYS A 313 0.64 -5.63 28.14
CA LYS A 313 0.91 -6.81 28.95
C LYS A 313 0.93 -8.05 28.06
N ASN A 314 1.80 -9.03 28.39
CA ASN A 314 1.79 -10.38 27.81
C ASN A 314 1.77 -10.46 26.29
N ALA A 315 2.44 -9.52 25.59
CA ALA A 315 2.45 -9.48 24.13
C ALA A 315 1.05 -9.57 23.48
N MET A 316 0.08 -8.84 24.03
CA MET A 316 -1.31 -8.74 23.52
C MET A 316 -1.35 -7.87 22.25
N TYR A 317 -0.66 -8.33 21.18
CA TYR A 317 -0.56 -7.54 19.94
C TYR A 317 -1.87 -7.55 19.14
N ASP A 318 -2.62 -8.64 19.18
CA ASP A 318 -3.91 -8.74 18.49
C ASP A 318 -4.90 -7.73 19.05
N GLU A 319 -4.97 -7.60 20.37
CA GLU A 319 -5.79 -6.61 21.05
C GLU A 319 -5.35 -5.19 20.72
N LEU A 320 -4.04 -4.94 20.67
CA LEU A 320 -3.50 -3.65 20.27
C LEU A 320 -3.96 -3.27 18.85
N PHE A 321 -3.77 -4.17 17.89
CA PHE A 321 -4.12 -3.88 16.50
C PHE A 321 -5.64 -3.82 16.29
N ASN A 322 -6.42 -4.59 17.04
CA ASN A 322 -7.87 -4.47 17.09
C ASN A 322 -8.32 -3.10 17.62
N TRP A 323 -7.66 -2.58 18.66
CA TRP A 323 -7.93 -1.25 19.17
C TRP A 323 -7.55 -0.17 18.14
N ILE A 324 -6.34 -0.25 17.56
CA ILE A 324 -5.91 0.68 16.50
C ILE A 324 -6.93 0.67 15.35
N PHE A 325 -7.39 -0.50 14.93
CA PHE A 325 -8.41 -0.64 13.91
C PHE A 325 -9.70 0.07 14.29
N THR A 326 -10.20 -0.18 15.51
CA THR A 326 -11.47 0.37 15.99
C THR A 326 -11.44 1.90 16.04
N ILE A 327 -10.36 2.49 16.58
CA ILE A 327 -10.25 3.95 16.63
C ILE A 327 -9.96 4.57 15.25
N ALA A 328 -9.22 3.90 14.38
CA ALA A 328 -8.98 4.36 13.01
C ALA A 328 -10.27 4.36 12.19
N LYS A 329 -11.06 3.29 12.28
CA LYS A 329 -12.39 3.20 11.64
C LYS A 329 -13.29 4.34 12.13
N LYS A 330 -13.43 4.50 13.44
CA LYS A 330 -14.23 5.59 14.03
C LYS A 330 -13.70 6.97 13.59
N ARG A 331 -12.38 7.16 13.49
CA ARG A 331 -11.80 8.43 13.01
C ARG A 331 -12.20 8.74 11.58
N VAL A 332 -12.14 7.77 10.68
CA VAL A 332 -12.50 8.01 9.27
C VAL A 332 -14.00 8.11 9.04
N GLU A 333 -14.82 7.63 9.95
CA GLU A 333 -16.27 7.83 9.97
C GLU A 333 -16.67 9.22 10.49
N THR A 334 -15.79 9.88 11.27
CA THR A 334 -16.00 11.23 11.79
C THR A 334 -15.53 12.26 10.77
N PRO A 335 -16.23 13.37 10.53
CA PRO A 335 -15.78 14.45 9.64
C PRO A 335 -14.38 14.97 10.00
N VAL A 336 -13.62 15.42 8.98
CA VAL A 336 -12.21 15.84 9.15
C VAL A 336 -12.07 17.03 10.11
N ASP A 337 -13.00 17.94 10.06
CA ASP A 337 -13.08 19.20 10.84
C ASP A 337 -13.62 19.00 12.26
N GLN A 338 -14.20 17.84 12.57
CA GLN A 338 -14.64 17.55 13.91
C GLN A 338 -13.51 17.09 14.83
N SER A 339 -13.56 17.55 16.08
CA SER A 339 -12.69 17.06 17.13
C SER A 339 -12.91 15.58 17.37
N PHE A 340 -11.83 14.83 17.49
CA PHE A 340 -11.87 13.39 17.75
C PHE A 340 -11.09 13.10 19.03
N GLY A 341 -11.81 12.73 20.07
CA GLY A 341 -11.25 12.27 21.33
C GLY A 341 -10.93 10.78 21.26
N ILE A 342 -9.73 10.41 21.66
CA ILE A 342 -9.35 9.00 21.82
C ILE A 342 -9.32 8.70 23.29
N ASP A 343 -10.24 7.84 23.74
CA ASP A 343 -10.24 7.34 25.10
C ASP A 343 -9.29 6.15 25.20
N ALA A 344 -8.09 6.41 25.70
CA ALA A 344 -7.10 5.36 25.92
C ALA A 344 -7.46 4.45 27.11
N ASN A 345 -8.43 4.82 27.96
CA ASN A 345 -8.88 4.03 29.09
C ASN A 345 -9.92 2.98 28.70
N SER A 346 -10.37 2.97 27.44
CA SER A 346 -11.43 2.06 26.97
C SER A 346 -11.00 0.60 26.87
N TYR A 347 -9.81 0.24 27.35
CA TYR A 347 -9.28 -1.12 27.28
C TYR A 347 -8.73 -1.63 28.61
N ASP A 348 -9.35 -2.68 29.16
CA ASP A 348 -9.01 -3.27 30.46
C ASP A 348 -7.64 -3.97 30.53
N GLY A 349 -6.95 -4.15 29.40
CA GLY A 349 -5.66 -4.82 29.30
C GLY A 349 -4.43 -3.92 29.46
N TRP A 350 -4.61 -2.60 29.66
CA TRP A 350 -3.51 -1.63 29.52
C TRP A 350 -3.37 -0.76 30.78
N THR A 351 -2.12 -0.49 31.15
CA THR A 351 -1.84 0.48 32.20
C THR A 351 -1.29 1.74 31.56
N ILE A 352 -2.02 2.85 31.65
CA ILE A 352 -1.50 4.18 31.31
C ILE A 352 -0.68 4.65 32.52
N LYS A 353 0.59 4.92 32.32
CA LYS A 353 1.49 5.49 33.35
C LYS A 353 1.97 6.88 32.96
#